data_803efe0abc218838b0da568bbf4934a9
#
_entry.id   803efe0abc218838b0da568bbf4934a9
#
_cell.length_a   1.000
_cell.length_b   1.000
_cell.length_c   1.000
_cell.angle_alpha   90.00
_cell.angle_beta   90.00
_cell.angle_gamma   90.00
#
_symmetry.space_group_name_H-M   'P 1'
#
loop_
_entity.id
_entity.type
_entity.pdbx_description
1 polymer ?
#
loop_
_entity_poly.entity_id
_entity_poly.type
_entity_poly.pdbx_seq_one_letter_code
_entity_poly.pdbx_strand_id
1 'polypeptide(L)'
;MSRKLRLATHFAARLQQHYKNLSAWANPNRVGFVILYVTNRCNFRCEFCFYHAEIEKGPKPNELTLGEMEKIARATGRLLQLSLTGGEPFLRGDFADIARVFIEHTGVRFITIPTNGSLTDRMVRFLNTVLPAYPDTFIRLAFSVDGIGEEHDRNRSMPGSYDKIVASYKAISPMRQRYGNLVLDTNTVFTKSTETRMVAILRHLSENFEYDNLAVTYARGDIKDESLKTVAAERYREINEFLADRQRKKEKRFLYPLYHGVRDVAWQNLMTTVFEDRFVTPCVAGRKMVVISETGDVLPCEMLDNTLGNLRDHDFDLYRLLATDKSRELRKWIVASKCKCSFECALAANVTWNPSQYRRLLQAAVRNYGSEWRQH
;
A
#
# COMPACT_ATOMS: atom_id res chain seq x y z
N MET A 1 -15.21 38.25 -5.15
CA MET A 1 -14.06 37.71 -5.91
C MET A 1 -14.57 37.14 -7.23
N SER A 2 -14.09 37.63 -8.37
CA SER A 2 -14.59 37.21 -9.68
C SER A 2 -14.30 35.72 -9.97
N ARG A 3 -15.12 35.08 -10.83
CA ARG A 3 -14.94 33.68 -11.25
C ARG A 3 -13.54 33.41 -11.83
N LYS A 4 -12.99 34.40 -12.56
CA LYS A 4 -11.62 34.33 -13.14
C LYS A 4 -10.54 34.32 -12.04
N LEU A 5 -10.72 35.11 -10.99
CA LEU A 5 -9.77 35.18 -9.88
C LEU A 5 -9.79 33.86 -9.06
N ARG A 6 -10.97 33.26 -8.85
CA ARG A 6 -11.08 31.93 -8.19
C ARG A 6 -10.41 30.82 -9.02
N LEU A 7 -10.60 30.83 -10.34
CA LEU A 7 -9.92 29.87 -11.23
C LEU A 7 -8.38 30.02 -11.22
N ALA A 8 -7.90 31.27 -11.25
CA ALA A 8 -6.45 31.55 -11.18
C ALA A 8 -5.85 31.13 -9.82
N THR A 9 -6.52 31.39 -8.71
CA THR A 9 -6.05 30.94 -7.37
C THR A 9 -6.06 29.42 -7.24
N HIS A 10 -7.08 28.72 -7.76
CA HIS A 10 -7.11 27.26 -7.80
C HIS A 10 -6.00 26.67 -8.68
N PHE A 11 -5.74 27.26 -9.83
CA PHE A 11 -4.66 26.82 -10.72
C PHE A 11 -3.29 27.02 -10.06
N ALA A 12 -3.03 28.20 -9.49
CA ALA A 12 -1.80 28.49 -8.77
C ALA A 12 -1.57 27.52 -7.57
N ALA A 13 -2.62 27.25 -6.80
CA ALA A 13 -2.57 26.31 -5.68
C ALA A 13 -2.22 24.89 -6.16
N ARG A 14 -2.80 24.44 -7.29
CA ARG A 14 -2.48 23.13 -7.89
C ARG A 14 -1.03 23.07 -8.39
N LEU A 15 -0.54 24.11 -9.06
CA LEU A 15 0.86 24.19 -9.52
C LEU A 15 1.83 24.15 -8.32
N GLN A 16 1.56 24.93 -7.27
CA GLN A 16 2.37 24.91 -6.06
C GLN A 16 2.39 23.52 -5.41
N GLN A 17 1.25 22.83 -5.40
CA GLN A 17 1.13 21.47 -4.91
C GLN A 17 1.97 20.48 -5.72
N HIS A 18 1.91 20.56 -7.07
CA HIS A 18 2.74 19.72 -7.94
C HIS A 18 4.22 19.98 -7.73
N TYR A 19 4.63 21.23 -7.60
CA TYR A 19 6.01 21.59 -7.29
C TYR A 19 6.48 21.00 -5.95
N LYS A 20 5.66 21.11 -4.88
CA LYS A 20 5.96 20.50 -3.57
C LYS A 20 6.08 18.98 -3.66
N ASN A 21 5.23 18.32 -4.43
CA ASN A 21 5.31 16.87 -4.64
C ASN A 21 6.58 16.47 -5.39
N LEU A 22 6.91 17.20 -6.47
CA LEU A 22 8.11 16.93 -7.25
C LEU A 22 9.39 17.17 -6.42
N SER A 23 9.42 18.25 -5.62
CA SER A 23 10.51 18.53 -4.71
C SER A 23 10.67 17.44 -3.63
N ALA A 24 9.57 16.95 -3.05
CA ALA A 24 9.62 15.85 -2.08
C ALA A 24 10.06 14.52 -2.71
N TRP A 25 9.63 14.26 -3.94
CA TRP A 25 10.06 13.09 -4.70
C TRP A 25 11.56 13.12 -5.04
N ALA A 26 12.06 14.27 -5.54
CA ALA A 26 13.43 14.44 -5.97
C ALA A 26 14.43 14.53 -4.80
N ASN A 27 14.02 15.02 -3.63
CA ASN A 27 14.91 15.20 -2.48
C ASN A 27 15.40 13.85 -1.92
N PRO A 28 16.69 13.50 -2.03
CA PRO A 28 17.21 12.20 -1.61
C PRO A 28 17.08 11.93 -0.10
N ASN A 29 16.97 12.99 0.70
CA ASN A 29 16.91 12.92 2.17
C ASN A 29 15.48 12.94 2.71
N ARG A 30 14.46 12.91 1.84
CA ARG A 30 13.05 12.90 2.24
C ARG A 30 12.44 11.52 2.05
N VAL A 31 11.74 11.05 3.08
CA VAL A 31 10.84 9.90 3.01
C VAL A 31 9.62 10.33 2.20
N GLY A 32 9.28 9.57 1.18
CA GLY A 32 8.12 9.82 0.31
C GLY A 32 6.94 8.90 0.60
N PHE A 33 7.21 7.74 1.21
CA PHE A 33 6.22 6.73 1.52
C PHE A 33 6.36 6.23 2.96
N VAL A 34 5.29 6.32 3.74
CA VAL A 34 5.19 5.78 5.10
C VAL A 34 4.13 4.69 5.13
N ILE A 35 4.47 3.54 5.71
CA ILE A 35 3.52 2.52 6.12
C ILE A 35 3.39 2.64 7.64
N LEU A 36 2.21 3.01 8.12
CA LEU A 36 1.93 3.22 9.53
C LEU A 36 0.99 2.13 10.03
N TYR A 37 1.48 1.34 10.97
CA TYR A 37 0.66 0.41 11.73
C TYR A 37 -0.06 1.18 12.83
N VAL A 38 -1.37 1.33 12.70
CA VAL A 38 -2.15 2.11 13.66
C VAL A 38 -2.53 1.31 14.90
N THR A 39 -2.51 -0.02 14.81
CA THR A 39 -2.80 -0.96 15.89
C THR A 39 -2.29 -2.35 15.53
N ASN A 40 -1.93 -3.17 16.53
CA ASN A 40 -1.67 -4.60 16.32
C ASN A 40 -2.93 -5.46 16.48
N ARG A 41 -4.07 -4.89 16.88
CA ARG A 41 -5.32 -5.64 17.06
C ARG A 41 -5.90 -6.06 15.72
N CYS A 42 -6.29 -7.34 15.62
CA CYS A 42 -7.02 -7.87 14.49
C CYS A 42 -8.09 -8.85 14.99
N ASN A 43 -9.23 -8.87 14.33
CA ASN A 43 -10.30 -9.80 14.61
C ASN A 43 -10.22 -11.09 13.76
N PHE A 44 -9.18 -11.23 12.91
CA PHE A 44 -8.88 -12.44 12.12
C PHE A 44 -7.55 -13.06 12.57
N ARG A 45 -7.32 -14.34 12.18
CA ARG A 45 -6.10 -15.11 12.51
C ARG A 45 -5.60 -15.89 11.29
N CYS A 46 -5.41 -15.19 10.17
CA CYS A 46 -4.99 -15.78 8.91
C CYS A 46 -3.61 -16.47 9.04
N GLU A 47 -3.47 -17.70 8.51
CA GLU A 47 -2.24 -18.49 8.63
C GLU A 47 -1.05 -17.89 7.85
N PHE A 48 -1.34 -17.19 6.75
CA PHE A 48 -0.33 -16.49 5.94
C PHE A 48 -0.06 -15.04 6.40
N CYS A 49 -0.57 -14.63 7.56
CA CYS A 49 -0.35 -13.27 8.07
C CYS A 49 1.07 -13.12 8.61
N PHE A 50 1.90 -12.32 7.94
CA PHE A 50 3.27 -12.02 8.40
C PHE A 50 3.31 -11.17 9.68
N TYR A 51 2.17 -10.63 10.11
CA TYR A 51 2.04 -9.84 11.34
C TYR A 51 1.39 -10.65 12.49
N HIS A 52 1.27 -11.96 12.30
CA HIS A 52 0.56 -12.84 13.26
C HIS A 52 1.17 -12.80 14.66
N ALA A 53 2.50 -12.79 14.77
CA ALA A 53 3.20 -12.78 16.05
C ALA A 53 2.84 -11.53 16.88
N GLU A 54 2.72 -10.35 16.23
CA GLU A 54 2.33 -9.13 16.93
C GLU A 54 0.84 -9.14 17.31
N ILE A 55 -0.02 -9.71 16.46
CA ILE A 55 -1.46 -9.87 16.75
C ILE A 55 -1.68 -10.80 17.95
N GLU A 56 -0.90 -11.86 18.07
CA GLU A 56 -1.01 -12.86 19.15
C GLU A 56 -0.55 -12.32 20.52
N LYS A 57 0.34 -11.33 20.54
CA LYS A 57 0.70 -10.63 21.78
C LYS A 57 -0.47 -9.87 22.43
N GLY A 58 -1.59 -9.72 21.70
CA GLY A 58 -2.76 -8.97 22.16
C GLY A 58 -2.57 -7.45 22.13
N PRO A 59 -3.56 -6.70 22.64
CA PRO A 59 -3.49 -5.23 22.64
C PRO A 59 -2.26 -4.71 23.41
N LYS A 60 -1.53 -3.79 22.80
CA LYS A 60 -0.36 -3.16 23.43
C LYS A 60 -0.78 -1.90 24.19
N PRO A 61 -0.40 -1.75 25.47
CA PRO A 61 -0.77 -0.59 26.28
C PRO A 61 -0.07 0.70 25.83
N ASN A 62 1.02 0.57 25.08
CA ASN A 62 1.85 1.66 24.59
C ASN A 62 1.65 1.94 23.09
N GLU A 63 0.48 1.62 22.52
CA GLU A 63 0.15 2.08 21.16
C GLU A 63 0.28 3.62 21.09
N LEU A 64 0.77 4.12 19.95
CA LEU A 64 0.87 5.55 19.69
C LEU A 64 -0.50 6.21 19.86
N THR A 65 -0.55 7.25 20.68
CA THR A 65 -1.73 8.11 20.85
C THR A 65 -1.93 9.00 19.63
N LEU A 66 -3.14 9.55 19.47
CA LEU A 66 -3.42 10.53 18.41
C LEU A 66 -2.47 11.73 18.47
N GLY A 67 -2.18 12.25 19.68
CA GLY A 67 -1.26 13.38 19.87
C GLY A 67 0.19 13.05 19.49
N GLU A 68 0.64 11.82 19.71
CA GLU A 68 1.97 11.36 19.26
C GLU A 68 2.00 11.20 17.73
N MET A 69 0.94 10.67 17.11
CA MET A 69 0.81 10.59 15.66
C MET A 69 0.77 11.96 15.00
N GLU A 70 0.17 12.97 15.66
CA GLU A 70 0.20 14.35 15.19
C GLU A 70 1.62 14.93 15.21
N LYS A 71 2.40 14.69 16.26
CA LYS A 71 3.82 15.10 16.32
C LYS A 71 4.61 14.44 15.19
N ILE A 72 4.42 13.14 14.96
CA ILE A 72 5.06 12.40 13.87
C ILE A 72 4.69 13.01 12.50
N ALA A 73 3.41 13.28 12.27
CA ALA A 73 2.94 13.84 11.00
C ALA A 73 3.54 15.24 10.74
N ARG A 74 3.58 16.10 11.75
CA ARG A 74 4.19 17.44 11.67
C ARG A 74 5.68 17.37 11.37
N ALA A 75 6.43 16.51 12.06
CA ALA A 75 7.87 16.36 11.86
C ALA A 75 8.22 15.67 10.51
N THR A 76 7.39 14.72 10.04
CA THR A 76 7.59 14.06 8.75
C THR A 76 7.45 15.03 7.59
N GLY A 77 6.53 15.99 7.68
CA GLY A 77 6.25 16.95 6.62
C GLY A 77 5.71 16.24 5.36
N ARG A 78 6.07 16.74 4.16
CA ARG A 78 5.45 16.30 2.91
C ARG A 78 5.62 14.83 2.61
N LEU A 79 4.50 14.10 2.48
CA LEU A 79 4.42 12.71 2.01
C LEU A 79 3.76 12.63 0.63
N LEU A 80 4.18 11.66 -0.17
CA LEU A 80 3.58 11.34 -1.46
C LEU A 80 2.56 10.22 -1.33
N GLN A 81 2.83 9.26 -0.44
CA GLN A 81 1.97 8.10 -0.19
C GLN A 81 1.99 7.74 1.31
N LEU A 82 0.85 7.32 1.81
CA LEU A 82 0.68 6.79 3.15
C LEU A 82 -0.11 5.47 3.07
N SER A 83 0.34 4.44 3.77
CA SER A 83 -0.48 3.26 4.05
C SER A 83 -0.85 3.27 5.53
N LEU A 84 -2.13 3.31 5.84
CA LEU A 84 -2.66 3.15 7.19
C LEU A 84 -3.08 1.69 7.35
N THR A 85 -2.30 0.93 8.08
CA THR A 85 -2.41 -0.53 8.20
C THR A 85 -2.33 -0.96 9.67
N GLY A 86 -2.05 -2.23 9.91
CA GLY A 86 -1.89 -2.83 11.24
C GLY A 86 -2.41 -4.25 11.24
N GLY A 87 -3.06 -4.67 12.32
CA GLY A 87 -3.94 -5.84 12.30
C GLY A 87 -5.16 -5.53 11.43
N GLU A 88 -6.23 -5.04 12.03
CA GLU A 88 -7.36 -4.45 11.29
C GLU A 88 -7.51 -2.97 11.68
N PRO A 89 -7.21 -2.03 10.76
CA PRO A 89 -7.18 -0.60 11.10
C PRO A 89 -8.52 -0.06 11.63
N PHE A 90 -9.63 -0.58 11.11
CA PHE A 90 -10.97 -0.15 11.54
C PHE A 90 -11.37 -0.63 12.95
N LEU A 91 -10.53 -1.40 13.65
CA LEU A 91 -10.70 -1.66 15.07
C LEU A 91 -10.31 -0.46 15.93
N ARG A 92 -9.50 0.47 15.40
CA ARG A 92 -9.09 1.67 16.10
C ARG A 92 -10.20 2.73 16.08
N GLY A 93 -10.58 3.23 17.27
CA GLY A 93 -11.74 4.12 17.42
C GLY A 93 -11.53 5.53 16.84
N ASP A 94 -10.31 6.06 16.94
CA ASP A 94 -9.88 7.37 16.45
C ASP A 94 -9.27 7.33 15.03
N PHE A 95 -9.57 6.29 14.25
CA PHE A 95 -8.94 6.07 12.93
C PHE A 95 -9.18 7.21 11.93
N ALA A 96 -10.37 7.83 11.96
CA ALA A 96 -10.66 8.99 11.11
C ALA A 96 -9.82 10.22 11.49
N ASP A 97 -9.57 10.43 12.79
CA ASP A 97 -8.74 11.52 13.26
C ASP A 97 -7.26 11.29 12.92
N ILE A 98 -6.79 10.05 12.96
CA ILE A 98 -5.44 9.70 12.49
C ILE A 98 -5.29 10.05 11.01
N ALA A 99 -6.22 9.64 10.16
CA ALA A 99 -6.18 9.97 8.74
C ALA A 99 -6.17 11.50 8.52
N ARG A 100 -7.03 12.25 9.24
CA ARG A 100 -7.10 13.72 9.21
C ARG A 100 -5.76 14.36 9.56
N VAL A 101 -5.15 13.95 10.65
CA VAL A 101 -3.86 14.48 11.12
C VAL A 101 -2.78 14.34 10.07
N PHE A 102 -2.66 13.16 9.45
CA PHE A 102 -1.68 12.95 8.38
C PHE A 102 -2.01 13.74 7.12
N ILE A 103 -3.27 13.83 6.70
CA ILE A 103 -3.67 14.64 5.53
C ILE A 103 -3.29 16.11 5.74
N GLU A 104 -3.64 16.67 6.88
CA GLU A 104 -3.45 18.10 7.20
C GLU A 104 -1.97 18.47 7.31
N HIS A 105 -1.16 17.67 8.00
CA HIS A 105 0.23 18.03 8.28
C HIS A 105 1.22 17.57 7.21
N THR A 106 0.90 16.49 6.48
CA THR A 106 1.81 16.01 5.43
C THR A 106 1.34 16.38 4.03
N GLY A 107 0.08 16.76 3.86
CA GLY A 107 -0.54 17.04 2.56
C GLY A 107 -0.54 15.82 1.64
N VAL A 108 -0.53 14.61 2.18
CA VAL A 108 -0.60 13.36 1.43
C VAL A 108 -1.89 13.30 0.61
N ARG A 109 -1.77 12.81 -0.63
CA ARG A 109 -2.92 12.69 -1.55
C ARG A 109 -3.33 11.26 -1.86
N PHE A 110 -2.54 10.29 -1.46
CA PHE A 110 -2.82 8.87 -1.70
C PHE A 110 -2.68 8.11 -0.39
N ILE A 111 -3.81 7.71 0.18
CA ILE A 111 -3.87 6.89 1.39
C ILE A 111 -4.43 5.54 1.01
N THR A 112 -3.66 4.47 1.27
CA THR A 112 -4.10 3.09 1.11
C THR A 112 -4.44 2.51 2.47
N ILE A 113 -5.59 1.84 2.56
CA ILE A 113 -6.08 1.20 3.78
C ILE A 113 -6.42 -0.25 3.45
N PRO A 114 -5.49 -1.18 3.71
CA PRO A 114 -5.81 -2.62 3.68
C PRO A 114 -6.82 -2.94 4.78
N THR A 115 -7.83 -3.73 4.46
CA THR A 115 -8.85 -4.14 5.44
C THR A 115 -9.38 -5.53 5.14
N ASN A 116 -9.72 -6.27 6.18
CA ASN A 116 -10.43 -7.54 6.05
C ASN A 116 -11.92 -7.36 5.70
N GLY A 117 -12.39 -6.12 5.64
CA GLY A 117 -13.73 -5.77 5.18
C GLY A 117 -14.88 -6.20 6.11
N SER A 118 -14.60 -6.63 7.35
CA SER A 118 -15.64 -7.17 8.25
C SER A 118 -16.39 -6.11 9.07
N LEU A 119 -15.94 -4.85 9.05
CA LEU A 119 -16.43 -3.78 9.92
C LEU A 119 -17.17 -2.69 9.12
N THR A 120 -18.21 -3.07 8.39
CA THR A 120 -18.97 -2.24 7.45
C THR A 120 -19.33 -0.87 8.02
N ASP A 121 -19.97 -0.82 9.20
CA ASP A 121 -20.42 0.45 9.78
C ASP A 121 -19.28 1.41 10.12
N ARG A 122 -18.15 0.87 10.57
CA ARG A 122 -16.96 1.68 10.89
C ARG A 122 -16.33 2.23 9.62
N MET A 123 -16.27 1.42 8.55
CA MET A 123 -15.77 1.82 7.24
C MET A 123 -16.65 2.92 6.64
N VAL A 124 -17.97 2.74 6.64
CA VAL A 124 -18.92 3.74 6.12
C VAL A 124 -18.84 5.05 6.90
N ARG A 125 -18.76 5.01 8.24
CA ARG A 125 -18.58 6.22 9.06
C ARG A 125 -17.28 6.95 8.72
N PHE A 126 -16.17 6.21 8.64
CA PHE A 126 -14.87 6.76 8.25
C PHE A 126 -14.94 7.48 6.88
N LEU A 127 -15.50 6.82 5.87
CA LEU A 127 -15.61 7.35 4.52
C LEU A 127 -16.50 8.60 4.46
N ASN A 128 -17.65 8.60 5.16
CA ASN A 128 -18.53 9.76 5.26
C ASN A 128 -17.89 10.96 5.97
N THR A 129 -16.91 10.72 6.84
CA THR A 129 -16.16 11.78 7.52
C THR A 129 -15.04 12.32 6.65
N VAL A 130 -14.22 11.44 6.07
CA VAL A 130 -12.96 11.81 5.42
C VAL A 130 -13.15 12.26 3.97
N LEU A 131 -13.97 11.57 3.18
CA LEU A 131 -14.10 11.86 1.75
C LEU A 131 -14.60 13.27 1.44
N PRO A 132 -15.69 13.77 2.07
CA PRO A 132 -16.16 15.13 1.80
C PRO A 132 -15.22 16.21 2.37
N ALA A 133 -14.53 15.93 3.47
CA ALA A 133 -13.62 16.89 4.10
C ALA A 133 -12.32 17.08 3.28
N TYR A 134 -11.86 16.04 2.59
CA TYR A 134 -10.59 16.05 1.87
C TYR A 134 -10.74 15.57 0.41
N PRO A 135 -11.43 16.32 -0.44
CA PRO A 135 -11.77 15.91 -1.82
C PRO A 135 -10.54 15.75 -2.73
N ASP A 136 -9.41 16.34 -2.36
CA ASP A 136 -8.12 16.22 -3.07
C ASP A 136 -7.28 15.02 -2.63
N THR A 137 -7.71 14.28 -1.59
CA THR A 137 -7.01 13.08 -1.09
C THR A 137 -7.78 11.84 -1.51
N PHE A 138 -7.12 10.97 -2.26
CA PHE A 138 -7.66 9.68 -2.67
C PHE A 138 -7.54 8.69 -1.53
N ILE A 139 -8.67 8.13 -1.12
CA ILE A 139 -8.76 7.03 -0.16
C ILE A 139 -8.95 5.74 -0.95
N ARG A 140 -7.95 4.88 -0.89
CA ARG A 140 -7.97 3.54 -1.49
C ARG A 140 -8.26 2.52 -0.41
N LEU A 141 -9.44 1.89 -0.42
CA LEU A 141 -9.74 0.72 0.37
C LEU A 141 -9.29 -0.53 -0.40
N ALA A 142 -8.35 -1.27 0.16
CA ALA A 142 -7.87 -2.53 -0.40
C ALA A 142 -8.49 -3.68 0.39
N PHE A 143 -9.58 -4.24 -0.13
CA PHE A 143 -10.27 -5.38 0.47
C PHE A 143 -9.42 -6.63 0.33
N SER A 144 -9.18 -7.31 1.43
CA SER A 144 -8.38 -8.53 1.48
C SER A 144 -9.23 -9.75 1.14
N VAL A 145 -9.23 -10.19 -0.12
CA VAL A 145 -10.06 -11.30 -0.62
C VAL A 145 -9.18 -12.46 -1.10
N ASP A 146 -9.21 -13.62 -0.41
CA ASP A 146 -8.33 -14.77 -0.69
C ASP A 146 -9.09 -16.05 -1.02
N GLY A 147 -10.23 -15.93 -1.68
CA GLY A 147 -11.08 -17.04 -2.08
C GLY A 147 -12.49 -16.60 -2.38
N ILE A 148 -13.36 -17.57 -2.67
CA ILE A 148 -14.79 -17.36 -2.93
C ILE A 148 -15.58 -18.15 -1.88
N GLY A 149 -16.51 -17.50 -1.18
CA GLY A 149 -17.33 -18.14 -0.16
C GLY A 149 -16.47 -18.79 0.94
N GLU A 150 -16.77 -20.06 1.28
CA GLU A 150 -16.06 -20.81 2.31
C GLU A 150 -14.55 -20.97 2.06
N GLU A 151 -14.07 -20.90 0.81
CA GLU A 151 -12.65 -20.92 0.50
C GLU A 151 -11.96 -19.70 1.12
N HIS A 152 -12.57 -18.53 0.99
CA HIS A 152 -12.09 -17.31 1.63
C HIS A 152 -12.11 -17.43 3.16
N ASP A 153 -13.20 -17.95 3.72
CA ASP A 153 -13.37 -18.12 5.16
C ASP A 153 -12.30 -19.03 5.76
N ARG A 154 -11.97 -20.15 5.09
CA ARG A 154 -10.88 -21.04 5.49
C ARG A 154 -9.52 -20.32 5.42
N ASN A 155 -9.19 -19.68 4.32
CA ASN A 155 -7.91 -18.97 4.13
C ASN A 155 -7.72 -17.83 5.15
N ARG A 156 -8.81 -17.24 5.63
CA ARG A 156 -8.81 -16.16 6.62
C ARG A 156 -9.05 -16.64 8.05
N SER A 157 -9.27 -17.94 8.25
CA SER A 157 -9.59 -18.55 9.56
C SER A 157 -10.76 -17.84 10.27
N MET A 158 -11.80 -17.46 9.48
CA MET A 158 -12.96 -16.72 9.97
C MET A 158 -14.23 -17.10 9.20
N PRO A 159 -15.08 -17.96 9.75
CA PRO A 159 -16.37 -18.31 9.13
C PRO A 159 -17.25 -17.09 8.87
N GLY A 160 -17.87 -17.03 7.68
CA GLY A 160 -18.73 -15.93 7.25
C GLY A 160 -17.99 -14.63 6.91
N SER A 161 -16.67 -14.65 6.78
CA SER A 161 -15.87 -13.47 6.44
C SER A 161 -16.10 -13.00 5.02
N TYR A 162 -16.35 -13.91 4.09
CA TYR A 162 -16.65 -13.56 2.70
C TYR A 162 -17.95 -12.77 2.59
N ASP A 163 -19.00 -13.21 3.27
CA ASP A 163 -20.29 -12.51 3.26
C ASP A 163 -20.18 -11.10 3.87
N LYS A 164 -19.36 -10.93 4.91
CA LYS A 164 -19.07 -9.60 5.49
C LYS A 164 -18.38 -8.69 4.50
N ILE A 165 -17.40 -9.19 3.73
CA ILE A 165 -16.74 -8.42 2.67
C ILE A 165 -17.74 -8.02 1.58
N VAL A 166 -18.58 -8.95 1.14
CA VAL A 166 -19.62 -8.67 0.12
C VAL A 166 -20.60 -7.61 0.63
N ALA A 167 -21.04 -7.71 1.89
CA ALA A 167 -21.90 -6.70 2.52
C ALA A 167 -21.22 -5.32 2.57
N SER A 168 -19.95 -5.26 2.97
CA SER A 168 -19.17 -4.02 2.99
C SER A 168 -19.01 -3.42 1.60
N TYR A 169 -18.68 -4.24 0.60
CA TYR A 169 -18.60 -3.79 -0.78
C TYR A 169 -19.93 -3.19 -1.27
N LYS A 170 -21.06 -3.89 -1.05
CA LYS A 170 -22.39 -3.42 -1.44
C LYS A 170 -22.76 -2.09 -0.77
N ALA A 171 -22.37 -1.89 0.49
CA ALA A 171 -22.64 -0.66 1.22
C ALA A 171 -21.77 0.52 0.74
N ILE A 172 -20.52 0.25 0.33
CA ILE A 172 -19.51 1.27 0.04
C ILE A 172 -19.43 1.59 -1.46
N SER A 173 -19.59 0.63 -2.36
CA SER A 173 -19.41 0.84 -3.80
C SER A 173 -20.30 1.96 -4.38
N PRO A 174 -21.56 2.18 -3.96
CA PRO A 174 -22.37 3.30 -4.44
C PRO A 174 -21.81 4.68 -4.04
N MET A 175 -20.99 4.76 -2.98
CA MET A 175 -20.40 6.03 -2.54
C MET A 175 -19.46 6.63 -3.61
N ARG A 176 -18.91 5.83 -4.53
CA ARG A 176 -18.08 6.31 -5.65
C ARG A 176 -18.83 7.24 -6.61
N GLN A 177 -20.16 7.10 -6.73
CA GLN A 177 -20.97 8.01 -7.53
C GLN A 177 -21.00 9.43 -6.94
N ARG A 178 -20.89 9.52 -5.60
CA ARG A 178 -20.86 10.78 -4.85
C ARG A 178 -19.46 11.33 -4.64
N TYR A 179 -18.46 10.44 -4.45
CA TYR A 179 -17.10 10.80 -4.06
C TYR A 179 -16.09 10.27 -5.08
N GLY A 180 -15.62 11.15 -5.96
CA GLY A 180 -14.63 10.80 -7.00
C GLY A 180 -13.22 10.49 -6.47
N ASN A 181 -12.99 10.67 -5.17
CA ASN A 181 -11.74 10.39 -4.47
C ASN A 181 -11.75 9.06 -3.69
N LEU A 182 -12.78 8.22 -3.87
CA LEU A 182 -12.83 6.86 -3.35
C LEU A 182 -12.37 5.86 -4.42
N VAL A 183 -11.41 5.01 -4.05
CA VAL A 183 -10.89 3.91 -4.87
C VAL A 183 -11.12 2.59 -4.14
N LEU A 184 -11.70 1.61 -4.80
CA LEU A 184 -11.94 0.27 -4.26
C LEU A 184 -11.06 -0.75 -4.97
N ASP A 185 -10.11 -1.30 -4.25
CA ASP A 185 -9.20 -2.33 -4.75
C ASP A 185 -9.42 -3.64 -3.99
N THR A 186 -8.96 -4.74 -4.57
CA THR A 186 -8.70 -5.97 -3.81
C THR A 186 -7.23 -6.20 -3.63
N ASN A 187 -6.87 -6.87 -2.55
CA ASN A 187 -5.57 -7.45 -2.34
C ASN A 187 -5.75 -8.93 -1.99
N THR A 188 -5.25 -9.82 -2.86
CA THR A 188 -5.34 -11.27 -2.71
C THR A 188 -3.94 -11.82 -2.49
N VAL A 189 -3.75 -12.60 -1.42
CA VAL A 189 -2.44 -13.19 -1.11
C VAL A 189 -2.26 -14.48 -1.92
N PHE A 190 -1.18 -14.53 -2.69
CA PHE A 190 -0.79 -15.70 -3.45
C PHE A 190 -0.02 -16.67 -2.57
N THR A 191 -0.65 -17.80 -2.30
CA THR A 191 -0.14 -18.87 -1.44
C THR A 191 -0.26 -20.22 -2.14
N LYS A 192 0.36 -21.24 -1.59
CA LYS A 192 0.21 -22.63 -2.08
C LYS A 192 -1.24 -23.09 -2.07
N SER A 193 -2.02 -22.68 -1.08
CA SER A 193 -3.46 -23.04 -0.98
C SER A 193 -4.32 -22.39 -2.07
N THR A 194 -3.92 -21.23 -2.60
CA THR A 194 -4.65 -20.52 -3.66
C THR A 194 -4.04 -20.66 -5.04
N GLU A 195 -2.89 -21.33 -5.17
CA GLU A 195 -2.04 -21.36 -6.36
C GLU A 195 -2.80 -21.75 -7.64
N THR A 196 -3.57 -22.84 -7.60
CA THR A 196 -4.33 -23.32 -8.75
C THR A 196 -5.66 -22.61 -8.96
N ARG A 197 -6.13 -21.90 -7.93
CA ARG A 197 -7.44 -21.23 -7.92
C ARG A 197 -7.36 -19.73 -8.21
N MET A 198 -6.17 -19.14 -8.13
CA MET A 198 -6.00 -17.68 -8.13
C MET A 198 -6.64 -17.01 -9.36
N VAL A 199 -6.42 -17.53 -10.57
CA VAL A 199 -7.02 -16.94 -11.79
C VAL A 199 -8.54 -17.04 -11.75
N ALA A 200 -9.11 -18.14 -11.21
CA ALA A 200 -10.56 -18.27 -11.05
C ALA A 200 -11.12 -17.28 -10.01
N ILE A 201 -10.41 -17.07 -8.90
CA ILE A 201 -10.77 -16.08 -7.88
C ILE A 201 -10.77 -14.68 -8.51
N LEU A 202 -9.71 -14.29 -9.21
CA LEU A 202 -9.59 -12.98 -9.85
C LEU A 202 -10.65 -12.76 -10.93
N ARG A 203 -10.99 -13.79 -11.69
CA ARG A 203 -12.07 -13.75 -12.68
C ARG A 203 -13.40 -13.51 -12.01
N HIS A 204 -13.73 -14.28 -10.97
CA HIS A 204 -14.95 -14.10 -10.19
C HIS A 204 -15.05 -12.66 -9.64
N LEU A 205 -13.95 -12.14 -9.08
CA LEU A 205 -13.91 -10.77 -8.57
C LEU A 205 -14.13 -9.73 -9.68
N SER A 206 -13.58 -9.95 -10.88
CA SER A 206 -13.74 -9.03 -11.99
C SER A 206 -15.14 -9.07 -12.65
N GLU A 207 -15.84 -10.18 -12.57
CA GLU A 207 -17.17 -10.37 -13.16
C GLU A 207 -18.31 -9.96 -12.21
N ASN A 208 -18.10 -10.09 -10.90
CA ASN A 208 -19.15 -9.85 -9.90
C ASN A 208 -19.00 -8.54 -9.12
N PHE A 209 -17.86 -7.86 -9.25
CA PHE A 209 -17.57 -6.62 -8.52
C PHE A 209 -16.85 -5.60 -9.40
N GLU A 210 -17.21 -4.34 -9.24
CA GLU A 210 -16.59 -3.22 -9.94
C GLU A 210 -15.37 -2.66 -9.18
N TYR A 211 -14.39 -3.49 -8.86
CA TYR A 211 -13.16 -3.00 -8.27
C TYR A 211 -12.33 -2.19 -9.27
N ASP A 212 -11.71 -1.11 -8.80
CA ASP A 212 -10.82 -0.29 -9.62
C ASP A 212 -9.57 -1.07 -10.00
N ASN A 213 -8.95 -1.77 -9.05
CA ASN A 213 -7.82 -2.65 -9.33
C ASN A 213 -7.96 -3.98 -8.58
N LEU A 214 -7.42 -5.03 -9.18
CA LEU A 214 -7.17 -6.31 -8.52
C LEU A 214 -5.66 -6.41 -8.30
N ALA A 215 -5.24 -6.54 -7.05
CA ALA A 215 -3.84 -6.75 -6.69
C ALA A 215 -3.64 -8.17 -6.17
N VAL A 216 -2.52 -8.76 -6.52
CA VAL A 216 -2.07 -10.04 -5.97
C VAL A 216 -0.73 -9.81 -5.31
N THR A 217 -0.63 -10.20 -4.05
CA THR A 217 0.55 -10.05 -3.21
C THR A 217 1.14 -11.43 -2.95
N TYR A 218 2.45 -11.58 -3.17
CA TYR A 218 3.16 -12.81 -2.83
C TYR A 218 3.21 -12.98 -1.30
N ALA A 219 2.92 -14.20 -0.78
CA ALA A 219 3.06 -14.49 0.64
C ALA A 219 4.49 -14.27 1.10
N ARG A 220 4.69 -13.49 2.18
CA ARG A 220 6.00 -12.99 2.60
C ARG A 220 6.14 -12.88 4.10
N GLY A 221 7.38 -12.60 4.54
CA GLY A 221 7.70 -12.40 5.94
C GLY A 221 7.64 -13.69 6.75
N ASP A 222 7.60 -13.56 8.05
CA ASP A 222 7.40 -14.68 8.97
C ASP A 222 5.91 -15.03 9.02
N ILE A 223 5.53 -16.22 8.57
CA ILE A 223 4.14 -16.71 8.55
C ILE A 223 4.07 -18.05 9.28
N LYS A 224 2.89 -18.41 9.79
CA LYS A 224 2.73 -19.64 10.60
C LYS A 224 3.07 -20.92 9.85
N ASP A 225 2.69 -20.98 8.58
CA ASP A 225 2.99 -22.13 7.72
C ASP A 225 3.85 -21.69 6.53
N GLU A 226 5.16 -21.89 6.66
CA GLU A 226 6.15 -21.54 5.63
C GLU A 226 5.90 -22.26 4.29
N SER A 227 5.23 -23.43 4.30
CA SER A 227 4.92 -24.16 3.07
C SER A 227 3.99 -23.39 2.14
N LEU A 228 3.20 -22.46 2.68
CA LEU A 228 2.32 -21.58 1.90
C LEU A 228 3.08 -20.63 0.95
N LYS A 229 4.36 -20.40 1.17
CA LYS A 229 5.23 -19.58 0.28
C LYS A 229 5.79 -20.40 -0.91
N THR A 230 5.66 -21.71 -0.90
CA THR A 230 6.22 -22.58 -1.94
C THR A 230 5.27 -22.68 -3.14
N VAL A 231 5.31 -21.68 -4.01
CA VAL A 231 4.44 -21.56 -5.19
C VAL A 231 5.24 -21.65 -6.50
N ALA A 232 4.61 -22.09 -7.58
CA ALA A 232 5.25 -22.20 -8.89
C ALA A 232 5.33 -20.85 -9.61
N ALA A 233 6.48 -20.57 -10.23
CA ALA A 233 6.74 -19.36 -11.00
C ALA A 233 5.75 -19.20 -12.18
N GLU A 234 5.42 -20.32 -12.83
CA GLU A 234 4.48 -20.36 -13.96
C GLU A 234 3.09 -19.86 -13.55
N ARG A 235 2.61 -20.27 -12.36
CA ARG A 235 1.32 -19.82 -11.84
C ARG A 235 1.32 -18.33 -11.54
N TYR A 236 2.40 -17.81 -10.99
CA TYR A 236 2.53 -16.37 -10.76
C TYR A 236 2.58 -15.58 -12.08
N ARG A 237 3.17 -16.15 -13.14
CA ARG A 237 3.18 -15.57 -14.49
C ARG A 237 1.77 -15.52 -15.08
N GLU A 238 1.01 -16.63 -15.03
CA GLU A 238 -0.39 -16.72 -15.48
C GLU A 238 -1.28 -15.65 -14.83
N ILE A 239 -1.11 -15.44 -13.51
CA ILE A 239 -1.83 -14.42 -12.76
C ILE A 239 -1.56 -13.02 -13.33
N ASN A 240 -0.30 -12.70 -13.59
CA ASN A 240 0.05 -11.39 -14.08
C ASN A 240 -0.36 -11.15 -15.53
N GLU A 241 -0.36 -12.18 -16.35
CA GLU A 241 -0.93 -12.13 -17.71
C GLU A 241 -2.43 -11.82 -17.67
N PHE A 242 -3.19 -12.49 -16.79
CA PHE A 242 -4.60 -12.22 -16.58
C PHE A 242 -4.83 -10.78 -16.12
N LEU A 243 -4.08 -10.28 -15.14
CA LEU A 243 -4.19 -8.91 -14.64
C LEU A 243 -3.83 -7.86 -15.70
N ALA A 244 -2.81 -8.13 -16.52
CA ALA A 244 -2.41 -7.25 -17.61
C ALA A 244 -3.47 -7.18 -18.71
N ASP A 245 -4.08 -8.32 -19.09
CA ASP A 245 -5.16 -8.35 -20.07
C ASP A 245 -6.40 -7.60 -19.59
N ARG A 246 -6.82 -7.83 -18.35
CA ARG A 246 -7.94 -7.10 -17.74
C ARG A 246 -7.72 -5.59 -17.76
N GLN A 247 -6.51 -5.16 -17.48
CA GLN A 247 -6.19 -3.73 -17.44
C GLN A 247 -6.21 -3.08 -18.82
N ARG A 248 -5.78 -3.78 -19.86
CA ARG A 248 -5.87 -3.28 -21.24
C ARG A 248 -7.31 -2.98 -21.67
N LYS A 249 -8.29 -3.61 -21.04
CA LYS A 249 -9.74 -3.43 -21.33
C LYS A 249 -10.39 -2.29 -20.55
N LYS A 250 -9.71 -1.67 -19.59
CA LYS A 250 -10.25 -0.54 -18.80
C LYS A 250 -9.96 0.81 -19.45
N GLU A 251 -10.86 1.79 -19.24
CA GLU A 251 -10.64 3.17 -19.66
C GLU A 251 -9.37 3.79 -19.08
N LYS A 252 -8.69 4.59 -19.89
CA LYS A 252 -7.33 5.06 -19.63
C LYS A 252 -7.32 6.54 -19.30
N ARG A 253 -6.73 6.88 -18.14
CA ARG A 253 -6.43 8.25 -17.73
C ARG A 253 -5.00 8.62 -18.10
N PHE A 254 -4.71 9.89 -18.34
CA PHE A 254 -3.43 10.43 -18.84
C PHE A 254 -2.14 9.88 -18.17
N LEU A 255 -2.13 9.63 -16.84
CA LEU A 255 -0.95 9.07 -16.13
C LEU A 255 -1.03 7.54 -15.95
N TYR A 256 -2.03 6.90 -16.49
CA TYR A 256 -2.27 5.47 -16.33
C TYR A 256 -1.12 4.59 -16.86
N PRO A 257 -0.51 4.89 -18.04
CA PRO A 257 0.62 4.10 -18.54
C PRO A 257 1.85 4.12 -17.64
N LEU A 258 2.12 5.24 -16.97
CA LEU A 258 3.25 5.35 -16.04
C LEU A 258 2.99 4.54 -14.76
N TYR A 259 1.79 4.66 -14.19
CA TYR A 259 1.38 3.90 -13.01
C TYR A 259 1.48 2.38 -13.28
N HIS A 260 0.99 1.92 -14.43
CA HIS A 260 1.09 0.51 -14.81
C HIS A 260 2.52 0.11 -15.15
N GLY A 261 3.32 1.01 -15.71
CA GLY A 261 4.74 0.80 -15.91
C GLY A 261 5.48 0.50 -14.61
N VAL A 262 5.19 1.24 -13.55
CA VAL A 262 5.78 0.96 -12.21
C VAL A 262 5.41 -0.43 -11.74
N ARG A 263 4.14 -0.81 -11.85
CA ARG A 263 3.67 -2.14 -11.43
C ARG A 263 4.32 -3.25 -12.27
N ASP A 264 4.36 -3.11 -13.59
CA ASP A 264 4.89 -4.11 -14.48
C ASP A 264 6.40 -4.33 -14.26
N VAL A 265 7.16 -3.25 -14.04
CA VAL A 265 8.58 -3.35 -13.71
C VAL A 265 8.80 -3.93 -12.31
N ALA A 266 7.99 -3.54 -11.32
CA ALA A 266 8.05 -4.09 -9.96
C ALA A 266 7.76 -5.60 -9.97
N TRP A 267 6.76 -6.04 -10.73
CA TRP A 267 6.46 -7.44 -10.92
C TRP A 267 7.61 -8.22 -11.60
N GLN A 268 8.21 -7.68 -12.67
CA GLN A 268 9.39 -8.29 -13.30
C GLN A 268 10.56 -8.40 -12.31
N ASN A 269 10.74 -7.37 -11.46
CA ASN A 269 11.76 -7.41 -10.42
C ASN A 269 11.46 -8.50 -9.38
N LEU A 270 10.19 -8.70 -9.01
CA LEU A 270 9.79 -9.79 -8.12
C LEU A 270 10.11 -11.15 -8.74
N MET A 271 9.73 -11.38 -10.00
CA MET A 271 10.04 -12.62 -10.72
C MET A 271 11.52 -12.93 -10.69
N THR A 272 12.35 -11.94 -11.05
CA THR A 272 13.82 -12.09 -11.06
C THR A 272 14.37 -12.32 -9.65
N THR A 273 13.81 -11.65 -8.65
CA THR A 273 14.33 -11.73 -7.27
C THR A 273 13.95 -13.03 -6.58
N VAL A 274 12.68 -13.47 -6.73
CA VAL A 274 12.14 -14.62 -5.98
C VAL A 274 12.43 -15.93 -6.70
N PHE A 275 12.19 -16.00 -8.01
CA PHE A 275 12.25 -17.25 -8.75
C PHE A 275 13.59 -17.51 -9.45
N GLU A 276 14.39 -16.44 -9.75
CA GLU A 276 15.71 -16.59 -10.34
C GLU A 276 16.83 -16.29 -9.33
N ASP A 277 16.48 -15.95 -8.11
CA ASP A 277 17.40 -15.60 -7.00
C ASP A 277 18.45 -14.53 -7.38
N ARG A 278 18.12 -13.60 -8.28
CA ARG A 278 19.03 -12.57 -8.78
C ARG A 278 18.73 -11.19 -8.20
N PHE A 279 19.80 -10.46 -7.86
CA PHE A 279 19.73 -9.06 -7.48
C PHE A 279 19.40 -8.17 -8.68
N VAL A 280 18.47 -7.22 -8.50
CA VAL A 280 18.00 -6.34 -9.59
C VAL A 280 18.43 -4.89 -9.40
N THR A 281 18.25 -4.34 -8.19
CA THR A 281 18.48 -2.91 -7.92
C THR A 281 18.65 -2.66 -6.43
N PRO A 282 19.48 -1.67 -6.03
CA PRO A 282 19.58 -1.29 -4.63
C PRO A 282 18.23 -0.88 -4.03
N CYS A 283 17.97 -1.36 -2.81
CA CYS A 283 16.71 -1.07 -2.12
C CYS A 283 16.70 0.35 -1.55
N VAL A 284 15.55 1.04 -1.69
CA VAL A 284 15.34 2.39 -1.14
C VAL A 284 14.71 2.39 0.26
N ALA A 285 14.46 1.21 0.84
CA ALA A 285 13.93 1.05 2.19
C ALA A 285 14.83 1.74 3.23
N GLY A 286 14.21 2.34 4.25
CA GLY A 286 14.88 3.16 5.24
C GLY A 286 15.30 4.56 4.75
N ARG A 287 15.11 4.88 3.46
CA ARG A 287 15.42 6.20 2.88
C ARG A 287 14.21 6.88 2.26
N LYS A 288 13.55 6.22 1.33
CA LYS A 288 12.37 6.75 0.62
C LYS A 288 11.08 6.14 1.13
N MET A 289 11.18 4.99 1.75
CA MET A 289 10.09 4.26 2.38
C MET A 289 10.53 3.83 3.78
N VAL A 290 9.64 3.96 4.75
CA VAL A 290 9.80 3.44 6.11
C VAL A 290 8.47 2.85 6.60
N VAL A 291 8.59 1.93 7.56
CA VAL A 291 7.47 1.39 8.32
C VAL A 291 7.53 1.97 9.73
N ILE A 292 6.40 2.42 10.25
CA ILE A 292 6.27 2.87 11.65
C ILE A 292 5.30 1.91 12.31
N SER A 293 5.75 1.24 13.38
CA SER A 293 4.90 0.34 14.16
C SER A 293 3.89 1.11 15.00
N GLU A 294 2.90 0.42 15.51
CA GLU A 294 1.91 0.98 16.44
C GLU A 294 2.52 1.47 17.77
N THR A 295 3.76 1.07 18.07
CA THR A 295 4.51 1.49 19.27
C THR A 295 5.56 2.55 18.98
N GLY A 296 5.68 3.01 17.72
CA GLY A 296 6.62 4.05 17.32
C GLY A 296 8.00 3.56 16.88
N ASP A 297 8.20 2.25 16.78
CA ASP A 297 9.42 1.71 16.19
C ASP A 297 9.45 1.98 14.69
N VAL A 298 10.58 2.43 14.18
CA VAL A 298 10.79 2.66 12.76
C VAL A 298 11.60 1.53 12.18
N LEU A 299 11.04 0.83 11.19
CA LEU A 299 11.72 -0.23 10.44
C LEU A 299 11.97 0.25 9.00
N PRO A 300 13.01 -0.23 8.33
CA PRO A 300 13.23 0.11 6.92
C PRO A 300 12.14 -0.45 6.01
N CYS A 301 11.61 -1.64 6.32
CA CYS A 301 10.55 -2.35 5.58
C CYS A 301 9.87 -3.40 6.48
N GLU A 302 8.88 -4.13 5.94
CA GLU A 302 8.17 -5.21 6.63
C GLU A 302 8.92 -6.57 6.62
N MET A 303 10.12 -6.63 6.01
CA MET A 303 10.88 -7.87 5.83
C MET A 303 12.11 -7.97 6.72
N LEU A 304 12.49 -6.87 7.37
CA LEU A 304 13.65 -6.81 8.24
C LEU A 304 13.19 -6.47 9.65
N ASP A 305 13.55 -7.31 10.60
CA ASP A 305 13.23 -7.13 12.03
C ASP A 305 14.11 -6.07 12.69
N ASN A 306 15.18 -5.63 12.02
CA ASN A 306 16.11 -4.65 12.54
C ASN A 306 15.49 -3.25 12.51
N THR A 307 15.19 -2.70 13.70
CA THR A 307 14.67 -1.33 13.84
C THR A 307 15.76 -0.29 13.61
N LEU A 308 15.38 0.80 12.94
CA LEU A 308 16.18 2.03 12.83
C LEU A 308 16.20 2.80 14.15
N GLY A 309 15.21 2.62 15.02
CA GLY A 309 15.05 3.24 16.34
C GLY A 309 13.57 3.42 16.69
N ASN A 310 13.26 4.01 17.85
CA ASN A 310 11.90 4.36 18.26
C ASN A 310 11.72 5.89 18.21
N LEU A 311 10.58 6.36 17.71
CA LEU A 311 10.29 7.79 17.55
C LEU A 311 10.17 8.55 18.88
N ARG A 312 9.78 7.87 19.96
CA ARG A 312 9.71 8.49 21.31
C ARG A 312 11.08 8.93 21.81
N ASP A 313 12.14 8.20 21.44
CA ASP A 313 13.53 8.53 21.82
C ASP A 313 14.07 9.74 21.04
N HIS A 314 13.32 10.23 20.04
CA HIS A 314 13.73 11.30 19.13
C HIS A 314 12.72 12.42 19.02
N ASP A 315 11.92 12.68 20.07
CA ASP A 315 10.87 13.69 20.11
C ASP A 315 9.86 13.58 18.94
N PHE A 316 9.60 12.36 18.47
CA PHE A 316 8.75 12.04 17.33
C PHE A 316 9.25 12.60 15.98
N ASP A 317 10.51 13.02 15.89
CA ASP A 317 11.13 13.51 14.66
C ASP A 317 11.79 12.34 13.88
N LEU A 318 11.12 11.95 12.79
CA LEU A 318 11.60 10.89 11.91
C LEU A 318 13.00 11.19 11.35
N TYR A 319 13.31 12.44 11.02
CA TYR A 319 14.60 12.76 10.40
C TYR A 319 15.75 12.81 11.42
N ARG A 320 15.46 13.19 12.69
CA ARG A 320 16.43 13.02 13.79
C ARG A 320 16.78 11.54 13.97
N LEU A 321 15.78 10.67 14.01
CA LEU A 321 15.98 9.22 14.09
C LEU A 321 16.79 8.70 12.90
N LEU A 322 16.44 9.08 11.69
CA LEU A 322 17.15 8.67 10.47
C LEU A 322 18.59 9.23 10.39
N ALA A 323 18.91 10.27 11.14
CA ALA A 323 20.26 10.84 11.22
C ALA A 323 21.19 10.11 12.21
N THR A 324 20.69 9.14 13.01
CA THR A 324 21.51 8.36 13.94
C THR A 324 22.50 7.44 13.22
N ASP A 325 23.59 7.08 13.89
CA ASP A 325 24.57 6.13 13.36
C ASP A 325 23.94 4.77 13.08
N LYS A 326 23.15 4.25 14.01
CA LYS A 326 22.40 3.00 13.85
C LYS A 326 21.58 3.01 12.55
N SER A 327 20.83 4.07 12.31
CA SER A 327 20.04 4.22 11.09
C SER A 327 20.91 4.30 9.83
N ARG A 328 22.05 5.02 9.90
CA ARG A 328 22.99 5.12 8.78
C ARG A 328 23.63 3.79 8.45
N GLU A 329 24.07 3.05 9.44
CA GLU A 329 24.71 1.74 9.28
C GLU A 329 23.74 0.71 8.68
N LEU A 330 22.51 0.61 9.20
CA LEU A 330 21.52 -0.31 8.65
C LEU A 330 21.20 0.00 7.19
N ARG A 331 21.05 1.28 6.83
CA ARG A 331 20.82 1.68 5.43
C ARG A 331 22.02 1.38 4.51
N LYS A 332 23.25 1.53 5.01
CA LYS A 332 24.47 1.13 4.28
C LYS A 332 24.48 -0.39 4.07
N TRP A 333 24.15 -1.14 5.12
CA TRP A 333 24.07 -2.60 5.05
C TRP A 333 23.02 -3.07 4.02
N ILE A 334 21.82 -2.50 3.99
CA ILE A 334 20.77 -2.82 3.01
C ILE A 334 21.29 -2.72 1.55
N VAL A 335 22.09 -1.70 1.27
CA VAL A 335 22.67 -1.51 -0.08
C VAL A 335 23.85 -2.45 -0.32
N ALA A 336 24.77 -2.58 0.64
CA ALA A 336 25.99 -3.37 0.52
C ALA A 336 25.71 -4.88 0.44
N SER A 337 24.73 -5.37 1.20
CA SER A 337 24.30 -6.78 1.19
C SER A 337 23.52 -7.17 -0.07
N LYS A 338 23.25 -6.21 -0.98
CA LYS A 338 22.36 -6.42 -2.12
C LYS A 338 21.02 -7.00 -1.70
N CYS A 339 20.44 -6.43 -0.62
CA CYS A 339 19.18 -6.89 -0.06
C CYS A 339 18.11 -7.05 -1.15
N LYS A 340 17.48 -8.21 -1.19
CA LYS A 340 16.43 -8.59 -2.15
C LYS A 340 15.30 -9.31 -1.44
N CYS A 341 14.07 -9.12 -1.89
CA CYS A 341 12.89 -9.69 -1.24
C CYS A 341 11.69 -9.75 -2.19
N SER A 342 10.57 -10.29 -1.68
CA SER A 342 9.27 -10.35 -2.37
C SER A 342 8.33 -9.20 -1.99
N PHE A 343 8.78 -8.17 -1.26
CA PHE A 343 7.91 -7.10 -0.75
C PHE A 343 7.56 -6.10 -1.85
N GLU A 344 6.35 -6.19 -2.40
CA GLU A 344 5.88 -5.43 -3.56
C GLU A 344 5.93 -3.92 -3.34
N CYS A 345 5.63 -3.43 -2.12
CA CYS A 345 5.72 -1.99 -1.82
C CYS A 345 7.16 -1.48 -1.95
N ALA A 346 8.15 -2.25 -1.47
CA ALA A 346 9.57 -1.91 -1.63
C ALA A 346 10.00 -2.01 -3.10
N LEU A 347 9.54 -3.02 -3.83
CA LEU A 347 9.84 -3.17 -5.25
C LEU A 347 9.27 -2.01 -6.08
N ALA A 348 8.04 -1.59 -5.82
CA ALA A 348 7.43 -0.42 -6.45
C ALA A 348 8.16 0.88 -6.07
N ALA A 349 8.56 1.04 -4.81
CA ALA A 349 9.37 2.16 -4.34
C ALA A 349 10.74 2.19 -5.05
N ASN A 350 11.39 1.03 -5.22
CA ASN A 350 12.65 0.94 -5.96
C ASN A 350 12.51 1.39 -7.41
N VAL A 351 11.41 1.02 -8.09
CA VAL A 351 11.14 1.50 -9.47
C VAL A 351 10.91 3.01 -9.49
N THR A 352 10.20 3.55 -8.50
CA THR A 352 9.82 4.96 -8.43
C THR A 352 11.01 5.88 -8.14
N TRP A 353 11.93 5.46 -7.26
CA TRP A 353 13.00 6.34 -6.74
C TRP A 353 14.42 5.91 -7.10
N ASN A 354 14.63 4.80 -7.81
CA ASN A 354 15.97 4.43 -8.25
C ASN A 354 16.15 4.72 -9.73
N PRO A 355 17.05 5.66 -10.10
CA PRO A 355 17.28 6.02 -11.50
C PRO A 355 17.66 4.85 -12.40
N SER A 356 18.30 3.80 -11.87
CA SER A 356 18.64 2.60 -12.65
C SER A 356 17.41 1.89 -13.27
N GLN A 357 16.21 2.12 -12.73
CA GLN A 357 14.97 1.54 -13.22
C GLN A 357 14.23 2.39 -14.26
N TYR A 358 14.61 3.67 -14.45
CA TYR A 358 13.84 4.61 -15.27
C TYR A 358 13.78 4.22 -16.75
N ARG A 359 14.86 3.64 -17.31
CA ARG A 359 14.84 3.13 -18.68
C ARG A 359 13.77 2.04 -18.85
N ARG A 360 13.71 1.09 -17.91
CA ARG A 360 12.71 0.00 -17.93
C ARG A 360 11.30 0.54 -17.71
N LEU A 361 11.15 1.51 -16.81
CA LEU A 361 9.87 2.18 -16.54
C LEU A 361 9.34 2.91 -17.78
N LEU A 362 10.19 3.67 -18.47
CA LEU A 362 9.80 4.36 -19.70
C LEU A 362 9.42 3.37 -20.80
N GLN A 363 10.18 2.29 -20.97
CA GLN A 363 9.85 1.24 -21.93
C GLN A 363 8.51 0.56 -21.61
N ALA A 364 8.23 0.29 -20.34
CA ALA A 364 6.95 -0.27 -19.91
C ALA A 364 5.80 0.73 -20.13
N ALA A 365 5.98 2.00 -19.79
CA ALA A 365 4.99 3.04 -20.02
C ALA A 365 4.66 3.21 -21.51
N VAL A 366 5.67 3.23 -22.39
CA VAL A 366 5.48 3.31 -23.85
C VAL A 366 4.74 2.08 -24.38
N ARG A 367 5.07 0.87 -23.90
CA ARG A 367 4.32 -0.35 -24.28
C ARG A 367 2.85 -0.26 -23.86
N ASN A 368 2.59 0.23 -22.67
CA ASN A 368 1.23 0.40 -22.14
C ASN A 368 0.47 1.49 -22.90
N TYR A 369 1.15 2.50 -23.43
CA TYR A 369 0.57 3.54 -24.29
C TYR A 369 0.36 3.03 -25.73
N GLY A 370 1.34 2.36 -26.32
CA GLY A 370 1.30 1.89 -27.72
C GLY A 370 0.35 0.71 -27.98
N SER A 371 -0.08 -0.02 -26.95
CA SER A 371 -1.17 -1.00 -27.07
C SER A 371 -2.53 -0.34 -27.37
N GLU A 372 -2.63 0.99 -27.19
CA GLU A 372 -3.83 1.79 -27.47
C GLU A 372 -4.02 2.04 -28.97
N TRP A 373 -2.92 2.30 -29.72
CA TRP A 373 -2.98 2.65 -31.15
C TRP A 373 -3.21 1.45 -32.07
N ARG A 374 -3.08 0.22 -31.56
CA ARG A 374 -3.32 -0.99 -32.37
C ARG A 374 -4.75 -1.52 -32.34
N GLN A 375 -5.65 -0.87 -31.58
CA GLN A 375 -7.05 -1.26 -31.43
C GLN A 375 -8.03 -0.25 -32.07
N HIS A 376 -7.51 0.77 -32.77
CA HIS A 376 -8.20 1.68 -33.68
C HIS A 376 -7.59 1.56 -35.06
#